data_c471e602aecb336b8a8ae9bc01aad6fd
#
_entry.id   c471e602aecb336b8a8ae9bc01aad6fd
#
_cell.length_a   1.000
_cell.length_b   1.000
_cell.length_c   1.000
_cell.angle_alpha   90.00
_cell.angle_beta   90.00
_cell.angle_gamma   90.00
#
_symmetry.space_group_name_H-M   'P 1'
#
loop_
_entity.id
_entity.type
_entity.pdbx_description
1 polymer ?
#
loop_
_entity_poly.entity_id
_entity_poly.type
_entity_poly.pdbx_seq_one_letter_code
_entity_poly.pdbx_strand_id
1 'polypeptide(L)'
;ASVREIELLNAGSRGPDHCKAKYGLTRLSDMSKTEFKDIHLSDEKLPAEAINRRRDRSNRRARHTDGDCNNEPHNNVYVIIRKKRAAALPLQVDWRTKGVIGPIQDQGLCGACWAFSTVGTIEAMSAIKTGKLDKLSVQEAIDCAGLGNSGCAGGDICLLLDWLTMTDTAIPTEAEYPLRLTDGVCKAKKNTTGVKVKTFTCDDFVGSEDKILTSLANHGPVTVAVNALTWQHYLGGVIQFHCSGSALELNHAVELVGYDLTGDVPFYIAKNSWGKDFGNAGYLNLAIGSNICGLANEVASVDVK
;
A
#
# COMPACT_ATOMS: atom_id res chain seq x y z
N ALA A 1 16.51 18.83 -12.89
CA ALA A 1 16.43 17.34 -12.88
C ALA A 1 14.99 16.88 -13.11
N SER A 2 14.02 17.37 -12.37
CA SER A 2 12.61 16.93 -12.40
C SER A 2 11.93 17.04 -13.76
N VAL A 3 12.16 18.12 -14.54
CA VAL A 3 11.51 18.29 -15.86
C VAL A 3 11.94 17.17 -16.83
N ARG A 4 13.24 16.86 -16.91
CA ARG A 4 13.74 15.79 -17.78
C ARG A 4 13.23 14.41 -17.36
N GLU A 5 13.07 14.17 -16.08
CA GLU A 5 12.51 12.94 -15.56
C GLU A 5 11.03 12.80 -15.89
N ILE A 6 10.26 13.87 -15.72
CA ILE A 6 8.84 13.94 -16.10
C ILE A 6 8.67 13.62 -17.59
N GLU A 7 9.52 14.18 -18.46
CA GLU A 7 9.51 13.89 -19.89
C GLU A 7 9.77 12.41 -20.18
N LEU A 8 10.73 11.78 -19.51
CA LEU A 8 11.05 10.36 -19.67
C LEU A 8 9.89 9.46 -19.19
N LEU A 9 9.28 9.79 -18.06
CA LEU A 9 8.14 9.04 -17.52
C LEU A 9 6.92 9.12 -18.44
N ASN A 10 6.63 10.31 -19.00
CA ASN A 10 5.52 10.49 -19.94
C ASN A 10 5.80 9.80 -21.29
N ALA A 11 7.04 9.85 -21.80
CA ALA A 11 7.42 9.20 -23.05
C ALA A 11 7.33 7.67 -23.00
N GLY A 12 7.56 7.05 -21.83
CA GLY A 12 7.48 5.61 -21.62
C GLY A 12 6.05 5.07 -21.45
N SER A 13 5.07 5.92 -21.22
CA SER A 13 3.69 5.52 -21.00
C SER A 13 3.04 5.01 -22.30
N ARG A 14 2.52 3.76 -22.30
CA ARG A 14 1.84 3.13 -23.46
C ARG A 14 0.34 3.05 -23.21
N GLY A 15 -0.45 3.00 -24.28
CA GLY A 15 -1.92 2.89 -24.23
C GLY A 15 -2.66 4.18 -24.64
N PRO A 16 -4.01 4.19 -24.63
CA PRO A 16 -4.82 5.39 -24.87
C PRO A 16 -4.53 6.48 -23.84
N ASP A 17 -4.59 7.74 -24.23
CA ASP A 17 -4.18 8.88 -23.38
C ASP A 17 -4.95 9.00 -22.06
N HIS A 18 -6.20 8.53 -22.00
CA HIS A 18 -7.01 8.54 -20.78
C HIS A 18 -6.67 7.41 -19.79
N CYS A 19 -5.92 6.38 -20.24
CA CYS A 19 -5.50 5.24 -19.41
C CYS A 19 -4.06 5.32 -18.95
N LYS A 20 -3.25 6.26 -19.48
CA LYS A 20 -1.84 6.39 -19.13
C LYS A 20 -1.67 7.12 -17.81
N ALA A 21 -0.64 6.74 -17.04
CA ALA A 21 -0.16 7.59 -15.97
C ALA A 21 0.32 8.93 -16.54
N LYS A 22 -0.01 10.01 -15.86
CA LYS A 22 0.40 11.37 -16.18
C LYS A 22 1.36 11.86 -15.11
N TYR A 23 2.48 12.39 -15.53
CA TYR A 23 3.51 12.93 -14.65
C TYR A 23 3.72 14.42 -14.93
N GLY A 24 3.92 15.20 -13.88
CA GLY A 24 4.12 16.64 -13.95
C GLY A 24 4.74 17.19 -12.68
N LEU A 25 4.79 18.50 -12.56
CA LEU A 25 5.29 19.15 -11.34
C LEU A 25 4.27 18.97 -10.22
N THR A 26 4.73 18.39 -9.11
CA THR A 26 4.00 18.24 -7.85
C THR A 26 4.69 19.06 -6.77
N ARG A 27 4.09 19.18 -5.59
CA ARG A 27 4.77 19.79 -4.42
C ARG A 27 6.04 19.04 -3.98
N LEU A 28 6.22 17.81 -4.44
CA LEU A 28 7.41 16.99 -4.14
C LEU A 28 8.52 17.18 -5.19
N SER A 29 8.24 17.90 -6.29
CA SER A 29 9.20 18.06 -7.41
C SER A 29 10.41 18.94 -7.09
N ASP A 30 10.34 19.73 -6.02
CA ASP A 30 11.48 20.54 -5.56
C ASP A 30 12.53 19.70 -4.82
N MET A 31 12.17 18.52 -4.37
CA MET A 31 13.08 17.57 -3.73
C MET A 31 13.95 16.86 -4.78
N SER A 32 15.21 16.61 -4.44
CA SER A 32 16.02 15.64 -5.17
C SER A 32 15.47 14.22 -4.95
N LYS A 33 15.84 13.28 -5.80
CA LYS A 33 15.46 11.86 -5.61
C LYS A 33 15.92 11.29 -4.27
N THR A 34 17.10 11.71 -3.83
CA THR A 34 17.66 11.28 -2.54
C THR A 34 16.81 11.80 -1.39
N GLU A 35 16.52 13.10 -1.38
CA GLU A 35 15.65 13.71 -0.35
C GLU A 35 14.25 13.09 -0.36
N PHE A 36 13.66 12.88 -1.54
CA PHE A 36 12.36 12.22 -1.64
C PHE A 36 12.39 10.80 -1.08
N LYS A 37 13.44 10.03 -1.41
CA LYS A 37 13.66 8.68 -0.90
C LYS A 37 13.81 8.68 0.62
N ASP A 38 14.69 9.52 1.15
CA ASP A 38 15.00 9.56 2.59
C ASP A 38 13.81 10.02 3.44
N ILE A 39 12.92 10.85 2.89
CA ILE A 39 11.82 11.46 3.63
C ILE A 39 10.51 10.64 3.49
N HIS A 40 10.17 10.26 2.26
CA HIS A 40 8.86 9.68 1.96
C HIS A 40 8.88 8.16 1.79
N LEU A 41 10.06 7.57 1.61
CA LEU A 41 10.23 6.14 1.43
C LEU A 41 11.02 5.53 2.61
N SER A 42 10.93 4.22 2.79
CA SER A 42 11.48 3.53 3.97
C SER A 42 12.40 2.35 3.67
N ASP A 43 12.93 2.25 2.44
CA ASP A 43 13.70 1.09 2.01
C ASP A 43 15.04 0.91 2.74
N GLU A 44 15.73 2.00 3.09
CA GLU A 44 17.02 1.94 3.81
C GLU A 44 16.87 1.76 5.33
N LYS A 45 15.65 1.90 5.82
CA LYS A 45 15.33 1.90 7.25
C LYS A 45 14.44 0.72 7.66
N LEU A 46 14.26 -0.25 6.76
CA LEU A 46 13.46 -1.43 7.06
C LEU A 46 14.09 -2.27 8.17
N PRO A 47 13.27 -2.80 9.10
CA PRO A 47 13.71 -3.76 10.08
C PRO A 47 14.36 -4.99 9.44
N ALA A 48 15.40 -5.53 10.08
CA ALA A 48 16.11 -6.71 9.57
C ALA A 48 15.18 -7.92 9.35
N GLU A 49 14.18 -8.07 10.21
CA GLU A 49 13.14 -9.11 10.11
C GLU A 49 12.28 -8.96 8.87
N ALA A 50 11.91 -7.74 8.49
CA ALA A 50 11.16 -7.45 7.27
C ALA A 50 12.01 -7.76 6.02
N ILE A 51 13.28 -7.35 6.01
CA ILE A 51 14.21 -7.64 4.92
C ILE A 51 14.40 -9.15 4.77
N ASN A 52 14.59 -9.87 5.86
CA ASN A 52 14.76 -11.31 5.85
C ASN A 52 13.50 -12.02 5.35
N ARG A 53 12.31 -11.60 5.80
CA ARG A 53 11.04 -12.13 5.33
C ARG A 53 10.87 -11.95 3.82
N ARG A 54 11.15 -10.75 3.29
CA ARG A 54 11.09 -10.46 1.85
C ARG A 54 12.11 -11.30 1.06
N ARG A 55 13.33 -11.44 1.58
CA ARG A 55 14.38 -12.27 0.97
C ARG A 55 13.99 -13.76 0.94
N ASP A 56 13.41 -14.27 2.01
CA ASP A 56 12.98 -15.67 2.09
C ASP A 56 11.82 -15.96 1.13
N ARG A 57 10.89 -15.01 0.93
CA ARG A 57 9.83 -15.11 -0.06
C ARG A 57 10.40 -15.11 -1.48
N SER A 58 11.32 -14.20 -1.79
CA SER A 58 12.01 -14.14 -3.08
C SER A 58 12.78 -15.43 -3.39
N ASN A 59 13.53 -15.97 -2.42
CA ASN A 59 14.27 -17.22 -2.56
C ASN A 59 13.38 -18.44 -2.74
N ARG A 60 12.20 -18.49 -2.12
CA ARG A 60 11.21 -19.56 -2.35
C ARG A 60 10.67 -19.55 -3.75
N ARG A 61 10.42 -18.36 -4.34
CA ARG A 61 10.00 -18.26 -5.76
C ARG A 61 11.07 -18.75 -6.72
N ALA A 62 12.32 -18.33 -6.53
CA ALA A 62 13.43 -18.76 -7.39
C ALA A 62 13.56 -20.30 -7.48
N ARG A 63 13.19 -21.03 -6.41
CA ARG A 63 13.19 -22.50 -6.42
C ARG A 63 12.01 -23.14 -7.15
N HIS A 64 10.92 -22.36 -7.40
CA HIS A 64 9.73 -22.84 -8.11
C HIS A 64 9.70 -22.46 -9.59
N THR A 65 10.59 -21.55 -10.04
CA THR A 65 10.61 -21.04 -11.42
C THR A 65 11.64 -21.74 -12.33
N ASP A 66 12.34 -22.78 -11.87
CA ASP A 66 13.28 -23.57 -12.70
C ASP A 66 12.60 -24.48 -13.74
N GLY A 67 11.38 -24.16 -14.15
CA GLY A 67 10.64 -24.83 -15.21
C GLY A 67 9.72 -23.88 -15.98
N ASP A 68 10.16 -23.47 -17.15
CA ASP A 68 9.46 -22.73 -18.21
C ASP A 68 9.59 -21.19 -18.22
N CYS A 69 10.68 -20.76 -18.84
CA CYS A 69 10.74 -19.44 -19.50
C CYS A 69 10.18 -19.53 -20.91
N ASN A 70 8.87 -19.46 -21.08
CA ASN A 70 8.26 -19.19 -22.37
C ASN A 70 7.73 -17.77 -22.37
N ASN A 71 8.37 -16.91 -23.20
CA ASN A 71 7.98 -15.57 -23.56
C ASN A 71 6.57 -15.58 -24.19
N GLU A 72 5.52 -15.35 -23.40
CA GLU A 72 4.20 -15.03 -23.91
C GLU A 72 3.87 -13.54 -23.63
N PRO A 73 3.35 -12.80 -24.60
CA PRO A 73 3.08 -11.38 -24.43
C PRO A 73 1.95 -11.13 -23.42
N HIS A 74 2.08 -10.01 -22.67
CA HIS A 74 1.24 -9.58 -21.54
C HIS A 74 -0.30 -9.62 -21.73
N ASN A 75 -0.80 -9.82 -22.96
CA ASN A 75 -2.22 -9.93 -23.25
C ASN A 75 -2.87 -11.21 -22.71
N ASN A 76 -2.11 -12.29 -22.46
CA ASN A 76 -2.68 -13.57 -22.04
C ASN A 76 -3.07 -13.59 -20.55
N VAL A 77 -2.40 -12.85 -19.71
CA VAL A 77 -2.72 -12.77 -18.26
C VAL A 77 -4.08 -12.10 -18.06
N TYR A 78 -4.39 -11.05 -18.81
CA TYR A 78 -5.70 -10.39 -18.78
C TYR A 78 -6.84 -11.29 -19.25
N VAL A 79 -6.60 -12.08 -20.29
CA VAL A 79 -7.60 -13.02 -20.83
C VAL A 79 -7.85 -14.18 -19.87
N ILE A 80 -6.80 -14.68 -19.20
CA ILE A 80 -6.91 -15.76 -18.21
C ILE A 80 -7.63 -15.26 -16.95
N ILE A 81 -7.35 -14.06 -16.49
CA ILE A 81 -8.04 -13.42 -15.35
C ILE A 81 -9.52 -13.20 -15.70
N ARG A 82 -9.86 -12.70 -16.88
CA ARG A 82 -11.26 -12.57 -17.35
C ARG A 82 -11.96 -13.92 -17.48
N LYS A 83 -11.33 -14.95 -18.06
CA LYS A 83 -11.94 -16.26 -18.26
C LYS A 83 -12.17 -17.06 -16.98
N LYS A 84 -11.25 -17.01 -16.01
CA LYS A 84 -11.42 -17.68 -14.71
C LYS A 84 -12.39 -16.97 -13.77
N ARG A 85 -12.68 -15.67 -13.99
CA ARG A 85 -13.48 -14.82 -13.10
C ARG A 85 -14.91 -14.56 -13.52
N ALA A 86 -15.28 -14.83 -14.74
CA ALA A 86 -16.58 -14.45 -15.27
C ALA A 86 -17.78 -14.92 -14.44
N ALA A 87 -17.57 -15.66 -13.35
CA ALA A 87 -18.63 -16.22 -12.53
C ALA A 87 -18.68 -15.76 -11.06
N ALA A 88 -17.71 -15.00 -10.51
CA ALA A 88 -17.64 -14.88 -9.04
C ALA A 88 -17.33 -13.51 -8.43
N LEU A 89 -16.66 -12.55 -9.09
CA LEU A 89 -16.29 -11.28 -8.50
C LEU A 89 -16.96 -10.08 -9.19
N PRO A 90 -17.35 -9.01 -8.44
CA PRO A 90 -17.78 -7.74 -9.02
C PRO A 90 -16.74 -7.19 -10.00
N LEU A 91 -17.19 -6.50 -11.06
CA LEU A 91 -16.27 -5.83 -12.00
C LEU A 91 -15.65 -4.58 -11.39
N GLN A 92 -16.29 -4.00 -10.40
CA GLN A 92 -15.81 -2.82 -9.66
C GLN A 92 -16.06 -3.00 -8.18
N VAL A 93 -15.07 -2.63 -7.38
CA VAL A 93 -15.18 -2.51 -5.92
C VAL A 93 -14.55 -1.18 -5.52
N ASP A 94 -15.27 -0.37 -4.76
CA ASP A 94 -14.79 0.90 -4.24
C ASP A 94 -15.33 1.13 -2.83
N TRP A 95 -14.51 0.85 -1.83
CA TRP A 95 -14.85 1.00 -0.42
C TRP A 95 -15.05 2.46 0.00
N ARG A 96 -14.53 3.44 -0.78
CA ARG A 96 -14.75 4.87 -0.53
C ARG A 96 -16.24 5.22 -0.60
N THR A 97 -16.97 4.56 -1.51
CA THR A 97 -18.42 4.77 -1.69
C THR A 97 -19.26 4.19 -0.55
N LYS A 98 -18.66 3.36 0.30
CA LYS A 98 -19.33 2.75 1.47
C LYS A 98 -19.18 3.57 2.74
N GLY A 99 -18.43 4.68 2.71
CA GLY A 99 -18.19 5.53 3.88
C GLY A 99 -17.34 4.90 4.96
N VAL A 100 -16.56 3.88 4.62
CA VAL A 100 -15.68 3.15 5.56
C VAL A 100 -14.22 3.53 5.44
N ILE A 101 -13.84 4.33 4.44
CA ILE A 101 -12.47 4.80 4.24
C ILE A 101 -12.28 6.16 4.88
N GLY A 102 -11.31 6.25 5.80
CA GLY A 102 -10.93 7.49 6.46
C GLY A 102 -10.36 8.53 5.47
N PRO A 103 -10.32 9.81 5.88
CA PRO A 103 -9.82 10.89 5.02
C PRO A 103 -8.36 10.69 4.63
N ILE A 104 -7.97 11.30 3.50
CA ILE A 104 -6.56 11.37 3.10
C ILE A 104 -5.77 12.13 4.16
N GLN A 105 -4.66 11.55 4.55
CA GLN A 105 -3.71 12.11 5.50
C GLN A 105 -2.39 12.47 4.81
N ASP A 106 -1.51 13.18 5.51
CA ASP A 106 -0.18 13.56 5.04
C ASP A 106 0.85 13.18 6.09
N GLN A 107 1.76 12.27 5.72
CA GLN A 107 2.85 11.84 6.59
C GLN A 107 3.97 12.89 6.72
N GLY A 108 3.94 13.97 5.91
CA GLY A 108 4.94 15.03 5.94
C GLY A 108 6.35 14.50 5.75
N LEU A 109 7.25 14.85 6.66
CA LEU A 109 8.67 14.43 6.66
C LEU A 109 8.93 13.16 7.49
N CYS A 110 7.88 12.45 7.92
CA CYS A 110 7.97 11.25 8.73
C CYS A 110 7.80 9.99 7.85
N GLY A 111 8.77 9.09 7.84
CA GLY A 111 8.75 7.84 7.08
C GLY A 111 7.76 6.79 7.63
N ALA A 112 6.54 7.21 8.02
CA ALA A 112 5.56 6.38 8.70
C ALA A 112 4.46 5.80 7.77
N CYS A 113 4.72 5.68 6.47
CA CYS A 113 3.76 5.10 5.51
C CYS A 113 3.24 3.72 5.94
N TRP A 114 4.10 2.90 6.55
CA TRP A 114 3.76 1.61 7.15
C TRP A 114 2.67 1.72 8.23
N ALA A 115 2.71 2.76 9.06
CA ALA A 115 1.71 3.00 10.10
C ALA A 115 0.42 3.59 9.49
N PHE A 116 0.52 4.57 8.58
CA PHE A 116 -0.65 5.16 7.92
C PHE A 116 -1.49 4.15 7.15
N SER A 117 -0.84 3.30 6.35
CA SER A 117 -1.54 2.30 5.53
C SER A 117 -2.18 1.20 6.40
N THR A 118 -1.45 0.69 7.40
CA THR A 118 -1.94 -0.38 8.27
C THR A 118 -3.07 0.12 9.18
N VAL A 119 -2.89 1.27 9.83
CA VAL A 119 -3.94 1.87 10.69
C VAL A 119 -5.17 2.24 9.85
N GLY A 120 -5.00 2.77 8.63
CA GLY A 120 -6.10 3.04 7.71
C GLY A 120 -6.91 1.79 7.37
N THR A 121 -6.24 0.66 7.12
CA THR A 121 -6.91 -0.64 6.91
C THR A 121 -7.66 -1.10 8.16
N ILE A 122 -7.09 -0.92 9.36
CA ILE A 122 -7.75 -1.23 10.64
C ILE A 122 -8.98 -0.34 10.86
N GLU A 123 -8.90 0.97 10.56
CA GLU A 123 -10.04 1.91 10.57
C GLU A 123 -11.18 1.40 9.68
N ALA A 124 -10.86 1.05 8.43
CA ALA A 124 -11.83 0.56 7.46
C ALA A 124 -12.51 -0.73 7.93
N MET A 125 -11.73 -1.69 8.42
CA MET A 125 -12.28 -2.96 8.92
C MET A 125 -13.11 -2.78 10.18
N SER A 126 -12.75 -1.84 11.06
CA SER A 126 -13.58 -1.45 12.20
C SER A 126 -14.90 -0.82 11.74
N ALA A 127 -14.85 0.07 10.75
CA ALA A 127 -16.04 0.71 10.20
C ALA A 127 -16.97 -0.30 9.49
N ILE A 128 -16.41 -1.27 8.75
CA ILE A 128 -17.19 -2.36 8.13
C ILE A 128 -17.91 -3.18 9.21
N LYS A 129 -17.22 -3.49 10.31
CA LYS A 129 -17.76 -4.31 11.38
C LYS A 129 -18.80 -3.59 12.23
N THR A 130 -18.56 -2.32 12.57
CA THR A 130 -19.34 -1.57 13.56
C THR A 130 -20.36 -0.62 12.94
N GLY A 131 -20.24 -0.30 11.67
CA GLY A 131 -20.99 0.74 10.98
C GLY A 131 -20.55 2.17 11.32
N LYS A 132 -19.46 2.33 12.10
CA LYS A 132 -18.95 3.65 12.51
C LYS A 132 -17.49 3.80 12.12
N LEU A 133 -17.18 4.83 11.36
CA LEU A 133 -15.81 5.20 11.00
C LEU A 133 -15.23 6.12 12.08
N ASP A 134 -14.31 5.60 12.88
CA ASP A 134 -13.52 6.38 13.82
C ASP A 134 -12.10 6.55 13.29
N LYS A 135 -11.55 7.75 13.38
CA LYS A 135 -10.16 8.02 13.03
C LYS A 135 -9.26 7.49 14.15
N LEU A 136 -8.40 6.51 13.82
CA LEU A 136 -7.49 5.88 14.78
C LEU A 136 -6.14 6.58 14.83
N SER A 137 -5.40 6.38 15.92
CA SER A 137 -4.11 7.00 16.15
C SER A 137 -2.99 6.32 15.36
N VAL A 138 -2.53 6.95 14.31
CA VAL A 138 -1.27 6.60 13.64
C VAL A 138 -0.07 6.91 14.54
N GLN A 139 -0.17 7.97 15.38
CA GLN A 139 0.93 8.37 16.27
C GLN A 139 1.25 7.31 17.32
N GLU A 140 0.26 6.56 17.79
CA GLU A 140 0.55 5.48 18.72
C GLU A 140 1.40 4.38 18.07
N ALA A 141 1.12 4.03 16.81
CA ALA A 141 1.97 3.10 16.06
C ALA A 141 3.39 3.65 15.90
N ILE A 142 3.55 4.94 15.56
CA ILE A 142 4.86 5.60 15.43
C ILE A 142 5.65 5.55 16.75
N ASP A 143 5.00 5.87 17.87
CA ASP A 143 5.68 5.99 19.17
C ASP A 143 5.90 4.65 19.88
N CYS A 144 5.04 3.65 19.62
CA CYS A 144 4.94 2.45 20.48
C CYS A 144 5.30 1.15 19.78
N ALA A 145 5.15 1.05 18.46
CA ALA A 145 5.32 -0.23 17.76
C ALA A 145 6.75 -0.75 17.87
N GLY A 146 6.88 -1.97 18.36
CA GLY A 146 8.14 -2.69 18.48
C GLY A 146 8.43 -3.60 17.28
N LEU A 147 9.16 -4.71 17.52
CA LEU A 147 9.54 -5.72 16.54
C LEU A 147 10.34 -5.16 15.34
N GLY A 148 11.16 -4.12 15.59
CA GLY A 148 11.98 -3.51 14.56
C GLY A 148 11.35 -2.35 13.82
N ASN A 149 10.09 -1.99 14.11
CA ASN A 149 9.54 -0.71 13.66
C ASN A 149 10.25 0.45 14.37
N SER A 150 10.58 1.51 13.65
CA SER A 150 11.45 2.60 14.09
C SER A 150 10.80 3.97 13.88
N GLY A 151 9.49 4.06 14.10
CA GLY A 151 8.74 5.32 14.04
C GLY A 151 8.86 6.04 12.71
N CYS A 152 9.30 7.29 12.73
CA CYS A 152 9.53 8.09 11.52
C CYS A 152 10.74 7.63 10.69
N ALA A 153 11.62 6.79 11.27
CA ALA A 153 12.72 6.21 10.52
C ALA A 153 12.32 5.04 9.63
N GLY A 154 11.06 4.58 9.72
CA GLY A 154 10.52 3.50 8.89
C GLY A 154 9.99 2.32 9.70
N GLY A 155 9.34 1.41 9.03
CA GLY A 155 8.76 0.21 9.60
C GLY A 155 8.17 -0.69 8.53
N ASP A 156 7.45 -1.72 8.97
CA ASP A 156 6.89 -2.75 8.11
C ASP A 156 5.45 -3.07 8.52
N ILE A 157 4.58 -3.21 7.53
CA ILE A 157 3.13 -3.41 7.72
C ILE A 157 2.82 -4.71 8.47
N CYS A 158 3.56 -5.77 8.19
CA CYS A 158 3.36 -7.06 8.81
C CYS A 158 3.93 -7.11 10.23
N LEU A 159 5.08 -6.46 10.48
CA LEU A 159 5.64 -6.34 11.83
C LEU A 159 4.75 -5.49 12.74
N LEU A 160 4.07 -4.46 12.21
CA LEU A 160 3.08 -3.72 12.99
C LEU A 160 1.91 -4.62 13.40
N LEU A 161 1.36 -5.41 12.48
CA LEU A 161 0.26 -6.34 12.78
C LEU A 161 0.69 -7.45 13.74
N ASP A 162 1.91 -7.97 13.61
CA ASP A 162 2.51 -8.90 14.57
C ASP A 162 2.56 -8.27 15.98
N TRP A 163 3.10 -7.05 16.07
CA TRP A 163 3.21 -6.34 17.35
C TRP A 163 1.85 -6.10 18.00
N LEU A 164 0.87 -5.60 17.24
CA LEU A 164 -0.50 -5.35 17.72
C LEU A 164 -1.16 -6.62 18.25
N THR A 165 -0.96 -7.74 17.55
CA THR A 165 -1.56 -9.03 17.90
C THR A 165 -0.87 -9.66 19.11
N MET A 166 0.48 -9.65 19.15
CA MET A 166 1.26 -10.24 20.25
C MET A 166 1.07 -9.49 21.57
N THR A 167 0.94 -8.17 21.52
CA THR A 167 0.79 -7.33 22.70
C THR A 167 -0.67 -7.12 23.11
N ASP A 168 -1.62 -7.56 22.28
CA ASP A 168 -3.06 -7.29 22.41
C ASP A 168 -3.36 -5.77 22.57
N THR A 169 -2.55 -4.94 21.92
CA THR A 169 -2.67 -3.49 21.99
C THR A 169 -3.93 -3.03 21.24
N ALA A 170 -4.68 -2.12 21.87
CA ALA A 170 -5.81 -1.44 21.26
C ALA A 170 -5.35 -0.09 20.71
N ILE A 171 -5.61 0.19 19.44
CA ILE A 171 -5.32 1.50 18.84
C ILE A 171 -6.45 2.45 19.23
N PRO A 172 -6.18 3.54 19.99
CA PRO A 172 -7.15 4.55 20.38
C PRO A 172 -7.54 5.43 19.20
N THR A 173 -8.51 6.28 19.42
CA THR A 173 -8.83 7.33 18.45
C THR A 173 -7.69 8.37 18.36
N GLU A 174 -7.56 9.05 17.23
CA GLU A 174 -6.59 10.14 17.08
C GLU A 174 -6.85 11.27 18.09
N ALA A 175 -8.10 11.49 18.51
CA ALA A 175 -8.44 12.47 19.52
C ALA A 175 -7.80 12.14 20.89
N GLU A 176 -7.65 10.85 21.22
CA GLU A 176 -7.03 10.39 22.48
C GLU A 176 -5.49 10.35 22.38
N TYR A 177 -4.95 10.11 21.18
CA TYR A 177 -3.50 10.07 20.94
C TYR A 177 -3.20 10.81 19.62
N PRO A 178 -3.08 12.15 19.66
CA PRO A 178 -3.01 13.00 18.48
C PRO A 178 -1.76 12.82 17.63
N LEU A 179 -1.92 12.96 16.30
CA LEU A 179 -0.84 12.92 15.33
C LEU A 179 0.13 14.10 15.52
N ARG A 180 1.44 13.82 15.51
CA ARG A 180 2.52 14.80 15.66
C ARG A 180 3.57 14.73 14.56
N LEU A 181 3.64 13.60 13.84
CA LEU A 181 4.60 13.32 12.76
C LEU A 181 6.08 13.43 13.22
N THR A 182 6.34 13.06 14.45
CA THR A 182 7.68 12.99 15.05
C THR A 182 7.73 11.80 15.98
N ASP A 183 8.91 11.21 16.13
CA ASP A 183 9.11 10.16 17.12
C ASP A 183 8.90 10.69 18.54
N GLY A 184 8.33 9.88 19.39
CA GLY A 184 8.08 10.22 20.78
C GLY A 184 8.18 9.02 21.71
N VAL A 185 8.11 9.30 23.00
CA VAL A 185 8.00 8.23 24.00
C VAL A 185 6.60 7.66 23.95
N CYS A 186 6.49 6.35 23.90
CA CYS A 186 5.20 5.65 23.94
C CYS A 186 4.40 6.02 25.20
N LYS A 187 3.19 6.52 25.01
CA LYS A 187 2.25 6.94 26.07
C LYS A 187 1.00 6.08 26.12
N ALA A 188 1.04 4.91 25.45
CA ALA A 188 -0.07 3.96 25.47
C ALA A 188 -0.43 3.56 26.92
N LYS A 189 -1.72 3.56 27.22
CA LYS A 189 -2.23 3.16 28.54
C LYS A 189 -2.66 1.69 28.50
N LYS A 190 -2.37 0.91 29.57
CA LYS A 190 -2.68 -0.53 29.63
C LYS A 190 -4.15 -0.91 29.41
N ASN A 191 -5.09 0.00 29.60
CA ASN A 191 -6.52 -0.24 29.44
C ASN A 191 -7.15 0.76 28.47
N THR A 192 -6.44 1.13 27.41
CA THR A 192 -6.96 2.03 26.36
C THR A 192 -8.15 1.37 25.68
N THR A 193 -9.25 2.10 25.59
CA THR A 193 -10.36 1.74 24.68
C THR A 193 -9.92 2.05 23.26
N GLY A 194 -10.19 1.14 22.34
CA GLY A 194 -9.76 1.31 20.94
C GLY A 194 -10.02 0.04 20.14
N VAL A 195 -9.55 0.04 18.91
CA VAL A 195 -9.69 -1.09 18.00
C VAL A 195 -8.52 -2.05 18.19
N LYS A 196 -8.84 -3.32 18.41
CA LYS A 196 -7.84 -4.40 18.50
C LYS A 196 -7.86 -5.26 17.26
N VAL A 197 -6.70 -5.65 16.80
CA VAL A 197 -6.55 -6.70 15.79
C VAL A 197 -6.92 -8.04 16.39
N LYS A 198 -7.79 -8.79 15.69
CA LYS A 198 -8.17 -10.16 16.06
C LYS A 198 -7.24 -11.16 15.42
N THR A 199 -7.14 -11.11 14.10
CA THR A 199 -6.28 -11.94 13.26
C THR A 199 -5.85 -11.11 12.05
N PHE A 200 -4.77 -11.51 11.41
CA PHE A 200 -4.32 -10.92 10.16
C PHE A 200 -3.64 -11.97 9.28
N THR A 201 -3.51 -11.67 8.01
CA THR A 201 -2.64 -12.40 7.10
C THR A 201 -1.59 -11.46 6.54
N CYS A 202 -0.45 -12.02 6.15
CA CYS A 202 0.61 -11.29 5.48
C CYS A 202 1.20 -12.19 4.40
N ASP A 203 0.71 -12.02 3.18
CA ASP A 203 0.86 -12.97 2.10
C ASP A 203 1.65 -12.39 0.92
N ASP A 204 2.22 -13.32 0.15
CA ASP A 204 2.80 -13.10 -1.16
C ASP A 204 1.84 -13.63 -2.22
N PHE A 205 1.32 -12.73 -3.04
CA PHE A 205 0.37 -13.05 -4.11
C PHE A 205 0.92 -12.80 -5.52
N VAL A 206 2.24 -12.72 -5.69
CA VAL A 206 2.84 -12.62 -7.03
C VAL A 206 2.44 -13.82 -7.88
N GLY A 207 1.92 -13.54 -9.08
CA GLY A 207 1.33 -14.56 -9.96
C GLY A 207 -0.06 -15.05 -9.53
N SER A 208 -0.61 -14.51 -8.43
CA SER A 208 -1.92 -14.86 -7.87
C SER A 208 -2.70 -13.63 -7.41
N GLU A 209 -2.59 -12.51 -8.15
CA GLU A 209 -3.26 -11.25 -7.80
C GLU A 209 -4.79 -11.35 -7.72
N ASP A 210 -5.38 -12.43 -8.26
CA ASP A 210 -6.78 -12.75 -8.05
C ASP A 210 -7.15 -12.94 -6.56
N LYS A 211 -6.22 -13.29 -5.72
CA LYS A 211 -6.44 -13.35 -4.27
C LYS A 211 -6.60 -11.94 -3.67
N ILE A 212 -5.86 -10.95 -4.18
CA ILE A 212 -6.01 -9.54 -3.77
C ILE A 212 -7.41 -9.04 -4.15
N LEU A 213 -7.83 -9.30 -5.40
CA LEU A 213 -9.17 -8.92 -5.85
C LEU A 213 -10.27 -9.62 -5.05
N THR A 214 -10.05 -10.89 -4.68
CA THR A 214 -10.98 -11.65 -3.82
C THR A 214 -11.08 -11.04 -2.44
N SER A 215 -9.95 -10.65 -1.83
CA SER A 215 -9.93 -9.97 -0.52
C SER A 215 -10.67 -8.64 -0.60
N LEU A 216 -10.37 -7.80 -1.60
CA LEU A 216 -11.05 -6.52 -1.80
C LEU A 216 -12.56 -6.67 -2.04
N ALA A 217 -13.00 -7.71 -2.75
CA ALA A 217 -14.41 -7.92 -3.07
C ALA A 217 -15.23 -8.47 -1.89
N ASN A 218 -14.65 -9.39 -1.11
CA ASN A 218 -15.40 -10.20 -0.14
C ASN A 218 -15.06 -9.92 1.33
N HIS A 219 -13.94 -9.27 1.59
CA HIS A 219 -13.46 -9.02 2.95
C HIS A 219 -13.40 -7.51 3.25
N GLY A 220 -12.55 -6.76 2.54
CA GLY A 220 -12.37 -5.34 2.77
C GLY A 220 -11.07 -4.81 2.16
N PRO A 221 -10.70 -3.57 2.49
CA PRO A 221 -9.40 -2.99 2.14
C PRO A 221 -8.23 -3.84 2.64
N VAL A 222 -7.09 -3.75 1.94
CA VAL A 222 -5.85 -4.42 2.32
C VAL A 222 -4.69 -3.43 2.27
N THR A 223 -3.69 -3.61 3.12
CA THR A 223 -2.45 -2.82 3.04
C THR A 223 -1.40 -3.58 2.24
N VAL A 224 -0.63 -2.86 1.43
CA VAL A 224 0.42 -3.44 0.57
C VAL A 224 1.71 -2.65 0.64
N ALA A 225 2.84 -3.35 0.58
CA ALA A 225 4.13 -2.72 0.38
C ALA A 225 4.44 -2.61 -1.13
N VAL A 226 5.04 -1.49 -1.55
CA VAL A 226 5.25 -1.12 -2.95
C VAL A 226 6.59 -0.45 -3.17
N ASN A 227 7.04 -0.39 -4.43
CA ASN A 227 8.12 0.48 -4.88
C ASN A 227 7.53 1.79 -5.44
N ALA A 228 7.76 2.90 -4.77
CA ALA A 228 7.19 4.20 -5.09
C ALA A 228 8.20 5.24 -5.60
N LEU A 229 9.42 4.82 -5.97
CA LEU A 229 10.51 5.73 -6.39
C LEU A 229 10.12 6.69 -7.52
N THR A 230 9.20 6.29 -8.39
CA THR A 230 8.78 7.09 -9.56
C THR A 230 7.48 7.86 -9.34
N TRP A 231 6.90 7.78 -8.13
CA TRP A 231 5.61 8.41 -7.86
C TRP A 231 5.70 9.89 -7.51
N GLN A 232 6.91 10.40 -7.26
CA GLN A 232 7.17 11.80 -6.91
C GLN A 232 6.45 12.81 -7.82
N HIS A 233 6.32 12.49 -9.11
CA HIS A 233 5.74 13.35 -10.14
C HIS A 233 4.37 12.87 -10.65
N TYR A 234 3.74 11.89 -10.00
CA TYR A 234 2.46 11.33 -10.44
C TYR A 234 1.31 12.32 -10.22
N LEU A 235 0.53 12.56 -11.28
CA LEU A 235 -0.64 13.43 -11.29
C LEU A 235 -1.96 12.67 -11.44
N GLY A 236 -1.95 11.47 -12.05
CA GLY A 236 -3.17 10.70 -12.32
C GLY A 236 -2.99 9.65 -13.40
N GLY A 237 -4.10 8.98 -13.78
CA GLY A 237 -4.10 7.87 -14.72
C GLY A 237 -3.68 6.56 -14.07
N VAL A 238 -3.38 5.52 -14.85
CA VAL A 238 -3.00 4.19 -14.36
C VAL A 238 -1.50 3.96 -14.51
N ILE A 239 -0.80 3.71 -13.41
CA ILE A 239 0.62 3.35 -13.42
C ILE A 239 0.74 1.91 -13.93
N GLN A 240 1.46 1.73 -15.05
CA GLN A 240 1.64 0.45 -15.72
C GLN A 240 3.11 0.05 -15.81
N PHE A 241 4.02 0.99 -15.59
CA PHE A 241 5.47 0.84 -15.79
C PHE A 241 6.24 1.72 -14.80
N HIS A 242 7.56 1.75 -14.94
CA HIS A 242 8.50 2.66 -14.28
C HIS A 242 8.75 2.40 -12.80
N CYS A 243 8.28 1.30 -12.24
CA CYS A 243 8.59 0.89 -10.88
C CYS A 243 9.02 -0.58 -10.84
N SER A 244 9.85 -0.93 -9.87
CA SER A 244 10.32 -2.30 -9.70
C SER A 244 9.23 -3.20 -9.10
N GLY A 245 9.14 -4.44 -9.60
CA GLY A 245 8.33 -5.51 -9.02
C GLY A 245 9.08 -6.36 -7.99
N SER A 246 10.34 -6.04 -7.69
CA SER A 246 11.19 -6.81 -6.77
C SER A 246 10.75 -6.68 -5.31
N ALA A 247 10.68 -7.80 -4.61
CA ALA A 247 10.38 -7.82 -3.17
C ALA A 247 11.45 -7.10 -2.32
N LEU A 248 12.68 -6.98 -2.84
CA LEU A 248 13.79 -6.34 -2.12
C LEU A 248 13.85 -4.82 -2.33
N GLU A 249 13.04 -4.29 -3.26
CA GLU A 249 13.01 -2.87 -3.59
C GLU A 249 11.72 -2.18 -3.16
N LEU A 250 10.92 -2.83 -2.30
CA LEU A 250 9.75 -2.23 -1.71
C LEU A 250 10.18 -1.18 -0.67
N ASN A 251 9.65 0.02 -0.79
CA ASN A 251 10.12 1.18 -0.02
C ASN A 251 8.98 2.09 0.47
N HIS A 252 7.74 1.70 0.25
CA HIS A 252 6.56 2.46 0.64
C HIS A 252 5.40 1.50 0.96
N ALA A 253 4.38 2.00 1.64
CA ALA A 253 3.17 1.24 1.93
C ALA A 253 1.92 2.08 1.67
N VAL A 254 0.90 1.45 1.08
CA VAL A 254 -0.39 2.08 0.75
C VAL A 254 -1.56 1.15 1.10
N GLU A 255 -2.75 1.72 1.23
CA GLU A 255 -3.98 0.98 1.44
C GLU A 255 -4.71 0.80 0.09
N LEU A 256 -4.92 -0.45 -0.36
CA LEU A 256 -5.80 -0.74 -1.50
C LEU A 256 -7.24 -0.70 -1.03
N VAL A 257 -8.04 0.21 -1.60
CA VAL A 257 -9.43 0.46 -1.21
C VAL A 257 -10.44 0.02 -2.26
N GLY A 258 -9.97 -0.59 -3.34
CA GLY A 258 -10.84 -1.09 -4.39
C GLY A 258 -10.09 -1.43 -5.68
N TYR A 259 -10.88 -1.73 -6.70
CA TYR A 259 -10.39 -2.02 -8.05
C TYR A 259 -11.47 -1.73 -9.10
N ASP A 260 -11.03 -1.57 -10.35
CA ASP A 260 -11.89 -1.45 -11.53
C ASP A 260 -11.36 -2.35 -12.65
N LEU A 261 -12.21 -3.27 -13.11
CA LEU A 261 -11.91 -4.21 -14.19
C LEU A 261 -12.63 -3.83 -15.51
N THR A 262 -13.34 -2.70 -15.55
CA THR A 262 -14.20 -2.33 -16.69
C THR A 262 -13.46 -1.57 -17.78
N GLY A 263 -12.39 -0.86 -17.43
CA GLY A 263 -11.58 -0.08 -18.37
C GLY A 263 -10.65 -0.93 -19.24
N ASP A 264 -10.01 -0.29 -20.22
CA ASP A 264 -9.02 -0.92 -21.10
C ASP A 264 -7.79 -1.43 -20.31
N VAL A 265 -7.45 -0.73 -19.24
CA VAL A 265 -6.43 -1.12 -18.28
C VAL A 265 -7.09 -1.28 -16.91
N PRO A 266 -7.36 -2.52 -16.46
CA PRO A 266 -7.83 -2.78 -15.11
C PRO A 266 -6.82 -2.31 -14.05
N PHE A 267 -7.32 -1.75 -12.93
CA PHE A 267 -6.45 -1.17 -11.91
C PHE A 267 -6.98 -1.33 -10.49
N TYR A 268 -6.06 -1.31 -9.54
CA TYR A 268 -6.35 -1.11 -8.12
C TYR A 268 -6.44 0.38 -7.81
N ILE A 269 -7.29 0.73 -6.85
CA ILE A 269 -7.39 2.08 -6.28
C ILE A 269 -6.60 2.05 -4.97
N ALA A 270 -5.50 2.79 -4.91
CA ALA A 270 -4.64 2.87 -3.74
C ALA A 270 -4.79 4.24 -3.06
N LYS A 271 -4.99 4.24 -1.74
CA LYS A 271 -4.99 5.41 -0.87
C LYS A 271 -3.58 5.66 -0.38
N ASN A 272 -3.02 6.83 -0.68
CA ASN A 272 -1.69 7.25 -0.28
C ASN A 272 -1.74 8.17 0.96
N SER A 273 -0.58 8.42 1.55
CA SER A 273 -0.38 9.26 2.73
C SER A 273 0.46 10.51 2.45
N TRP A 274 0.35 11.08 1.25
CA TRP A 274 1.10 12.28 0.84
C TRP A 274 0.18 13.48 0.60
N GLY A 275 -0.92 13.58 1.33
CA GLY A 275 -1.87 14.68 1.25
C GLY A 275 -2.80 14.62 0.03
N LYS A 276 -3.83 15.49 0.05
CA LYS A 276 -4.86 15.53 -0.99
C LYS A 276 -4.39 16.07 -2.34
N ASP A 277 -3.29 16.82 -2.34
CA ASP A 277 -2.73 17.41 -3.55
C ASP A 277 -1.89 16.41 -4.37
N PHE A 278 -1.64 15.22 -3.83
CA PHE A 278 -0.96 14.15 -4.52
C PHE A 278 -1.94 13.40 -5.44
N GLY A 279 -1.53 13.16 -6.68
CA GLY A 279 -2.24 12.30 -7.64
C GLY A 279 -3.70 12.67 -7.84
N ASN A 280 -4.60 11.70 -7.73
CA ASN A 280 -6.03 11.91 -7.83
C ASN A 280 -6.64 12.13 -6.44
N ALA A 281 -6.55 13.35 -5.92
CA ALA A 281 -7.05 13.72 -4.60
C ALA A 281 -6.52 12.83 -3.46
N GLY A 282 -5.22 12.49 -3.50
CA GLY A 282 -4.54 11.63 -2.54
C GLY A 282 -4.53 10.13 -2.90
N TYR A 283 -5.18 9.76 -3.98
CA TYR A 283 -5.23 8.40 -4.49
C TYR A 283 -4.38 8.21 -5.74
N LEU A 284 -4.03 6.95 -6.03
CA LEU A 284 -3.37 6.56 -7.27
C LEU A 284 -3.96 5.23 -7.77
N ASN A 285 -3.78 4.97 -9.06
CA ASN A 285 -4.23 3.74 -9.69
C ASN A 285 -3.04 2.91 -10.17
N LEU A 286 -3.00 1.64 -9.78
CA LEU A 286 -1.96 0.67 -10.13
C LEU A 286 -2.56 -0.41 -11.04
N ALA A 287 -1.95 -0.67 -12.20
CA ALA A 287 -2.42 -1.71 -13.11
C ALA A 287 -2.44 -3.09 -12.45
N ILE A 288 -3.42 -3.91 -12.80
CA ILE A 288 -3.57 -5.28 -12.31
C ILE A 288 -2.86 -6.26 -13.23
N GLY A 289 -2.20 -7.26 -12.67
CA GLY A 289 -1.81 -8.48 -13.39
C GLY A 289 -0.34 -8.64 -13.72
N SER A 290 0.51 -7.69 -13.32
CA SER A 290 1.97 -7.75 -13.57
C SER A 290 2.81 -7.44 -12.33
N ASN A 291 2.24 -7.60 -11.14
CA ASN A 291 2.88 -7.22 -9.89
C ASN A 291 3.48 -5.79 -9.96
N ILE A 292 2.69 -4.87 -10.49
CA ILE A 292 3.13 -3.48 -10.71
C ILE A 292 3.62 -2.87 -9.40
N CYS A 293 4.79 -2.24 -9.46
CA CYS A 293 5.47 -1.67 -8.29
C CYS A 293 5.64 -2.65 -7.13
N GLY A 294 5.61 -3.95 -7.40
CA GLY A 294 5.80 -4.98 -6.38
C GLY A 294 4.61 -5.19 -5.43
N LEU A 295 3.43 -4.65 -5.73
CA LEU A 295 2.28 -4.61 -4.83
C LEU A 295 1.82 -5.98 -4.30
N ALA A 296 2.08 -7.06 -5.05
CA ALA A 296 1.66 -8.41 -4.67
C ALA A 296 2.70 -9.16 -3.82
N ASN A 297 3.89 -8.59 -3.59
CA ASN A 297 4.94 -9.24 -2.79
C ASN A 297 4.62 -9.29 -1.30
N GLU A 298 3.90 -8.30 -0.80
CA GLU A 298 3.57 -8.20 0.61
C GLU A 298 2.21 -7.54 0.76
N VAL A 299 1.20 -8.37 1.03
CA VAL A 299 -0.21 -8.00 1.13
C VAL A 299 -0.71 -8.43 2.49
N ALA A 300 -1.22 -7.50 3.27
CA ALA A 300 -1.79 -7.82 4.57
C ALA A 300 -3.29 -7.49 4.60
N SER A 301 -4.07 -8.44 5.13
CA SER A 301 -5.47 -8.24 5.47
C SER A 301 -5.66 -8.42 6.98
N VAL A 302 -6.66 -7.77 7.56
CA VAL A 302 -6.85 -7.73 9.01
C VAL A 302 -8.31 -7.92 9.39
N ASP A 303 -8.56 -8.71 10.44
CA ASP A 303 -9.82 -8.75 11.16
C ASP A 303 -9.68 -8.03 12.51
N VAL A 304 -10.71 -7.33 12.94
CA VAL A 304 -10.73 -6.62 14.21
C VAL A 304 -11.68 -7.30 15.21
N LYS A 305 -11.38 -7.12 16.53
CA LYS A 305 -12.19 -7.66 17.63
C LYS A 305 -13.49 -6.89 17.78
#